data_c4a2f0b73bf9f15640baf5eed9f2bce8
#
_entry.id   c4a2f0b73bf9f15640baf5eed9f2bce8
#
_cell.length_a   1.000
_cell.length_b   1.000
_cell.length_c   1.000
_cell.angle_alpha   90.00
_cell.angle_beta   90.00
_cell.angle_gamma   90.00
#
_symmetry.space_group_name_H-M   'P 1'
#
loop_
_entity.id
_entity.type
_entity.pdbx_description
1 polymer ?
#
loop_
_entity_poly.entity_id
_entity_poly.type
_entity_poly.pdbx_seq_one_letter_code
_entity_poly.pdbx_strand_id
1 'polypeptide(L)'
;STRVRSSAASDVYKRQVKHFIDMMALHNINRLHWHLTDDQGWRIEIKKRPELTTIGSKRSETVIGHNSGEYDGIPYSGFYTQDEAREIVKYAKERHITVIPEIDLPGHMQAALAAYPELGCTGGPYEVWKMWGVSEDVLCAGNDKTLTFIEDVLNEIVDIFPSEYIHVGGDECPKVRWKKCPKCQARIKELGLKADKGHTAEQRLQSYIINYAEQFLNGKGRQIIGWEEILEGGLAPNATVMSWRGIEGGIEAVKHKHDAIMTPSSFLYFDYYQTMDTDNEPPAIGGYVPCLLYTSDAAD
;
A
#
# COMPACT_ATOMS: atom_id res chain seq x y z
N SER A 1 27.60 0.06 19.05
CA SER A 1 26.34 0.34 19.80
C SER A 1 25.14 0.46 18.88
N THR A 2 25.30 0.80 17.60
CA THR A 2 24.21 0.98 16.62
C THR A 2 23.54 -0.34 16.20
N ARG A 3 24.25 -1.45 16.20
CA ARG A 3 23.71 -2.78 15.85
C ARG A 3 22.71 -3.33 16.89
N VAL A 4 22.88 -3.00 18.16
CA VAL A 4 22.01 -3.49 19.24
C VAL A 4 20.66 -2.76 19.23
N ARG A 5 20.60 -1.50 18.81
CA ARG A 5 19.34 -0.72 18.73
C ARG A 5 18.46 -1.15 17.56
N SER A 6 19.02 -1.50 16.42
CA SER A 6 18.22 -1.95 15.26
C SER A 6 17.60 -3.33 15.48
N SER A 7 18.34 -4.28 16.08
CA SER A 7 17.80 -5.61 16.40
C SER A 7 16.71 -5.53 17.48
N ALA A 8 16.90 -4.71 18.52
CA ALA A 8 15.89 -4.54 19.58
C ALA A 8 14.60 -3.89 19.05
N ALA A 9 14.69 -2.93 18.12
CA ALA A 9 13.50 -2.32 17.50
C ALA A 9 12.75 -3.34 16.63
N SER A 10 13.44 -4.09 15.78
CA SER A 10 12.86 -5.16 14.96
C SER A 10 12.16 -6.22 15.81
N ASP A 11 12.78 -6.65 16.92
CA ASP A 11 12.17 -7.61 17.86
C ASP A 11 10.90 -7.06 18.52
N VAL A 12 10.82 -5.75 18.79
CA VAL A 12 9.62 -5.13 19.34
C VAL A 12 8.48 -5.17 18.32
N TYR A 13 8.71 -4.72 17.09
CA TYR A 13 7.70 -4.70 16.03
C TYR A 13 7.22 -6.12 15.68
N LYS A 14 8.11 -7.08 15.58
CA LYS A 14 7.76 -8.47 15.33
C LYS A 14 6.88 -9.06 16.45
N ARG A 15 7.16 -8.74 17.72
CA ARG A 15 6.30 -9.13 18.84
C ARG A 15 4.93 -8.49 18.79
N GLN A 16 4.85 -7.22 18.38
CA GLN A 16 3.57 -6.53 18.21
C GLN A 16 2.71 -7.18 17.12
N VAL A 17 3.29 -7.51 15.97
CA VAL A 17 2.56 -8.22 14.90
C VAL A 17 2.09 -9.60 15.37
N LYS A 18 2.92 -10.36 16.07
CA LYS A 18 2.51 -11.65 16.66
C LYS A 18 1.38 -11.51 17.67
N HIS A 19 1.45 -10.51 18.54
CA HIS A 19 0.37 -10.22 19.47
C HIS A 19 -0.94 -9.87 18.75
N PHE A 20 -0.85 -9.06 17.68
CA PHE A 20 -2.00 -8.75 16.83
C PHE A 20 -2.61 -10.01 16.21
N ILE A 21 -1.76 -10.92 15.69
CA ILE A 21 -2.19 -12.22 15.17
C ILE A 21 -2.88 -13.07 16.26
N ASP A 22 -2.39 -13.06 17.51
CA ASP A 22 -3.03 -13.76 18.62
C ASP A 22 -4.43 -13.19 18.89
N MET A 23 -4.59 -11.87 18.86
CA MET A 23 -5.90 -11.23 19.03
C MET A 23 -6.84 -11.57 17.87
N MET A 24 -6.36 -11.56 16.64
CA MET A 24 -7.13 -12.00 15.47
C MET A 24 -7.64 -13.44 15.65
N ALA A 25 -6.78 -14.33 16.10
CA ALA A 25 -7.16 -15.72 16.34
C ALA A 25 -8.24 -15.86 17.43
N LEU A 26 -8.15 -15.09 18.52
CA LEU A 26 -9.17 -15.04 19.57
C LEU A 26 -10.53 -14.57 19.07
N HIS A 27 -10.55 -13.70 18.07
CA HIS A 27 -11.76 -13.17 17.45
C HIS A 27 -12.18 -13.90 16.16
N ASN A 28 -11.61 -15.08 15.86
CA ASN A 28 -11.90 -15.87 14.67
C ASN A 28 -11.66 -15.14 13.35
N ILE A 29 -10.75 -14.17 13.32
CA ILE A 29 -10.34 -13.46 12.10
C ILE A 29 -9.22 -14.26 11.44
N ASN A 30 -9.38 -14.62 10.17
CA ASN A 30 -8.49 -15.56 9.48
C ASN A 30 -7.71 -14.97 8.30
N ARG A 31 -7.76 -13.67 8.10
CA ARG A 31 -7.00 -12.95 7.06
C ARG A 31 -6.33 -11.73 7.66
N LEU A 32 -5.02 -11.62 7.53
CA LEU A 32 -4.24 -10.43 7.88
C LEU A 32 -3.79 -9.75 6.59
N HIS A 33 -4.30 -8.57 6.32
CA HIS A 33 -3.77 -7.68 5.31
C HIS A 33 -2.59 -6.91 5.92
N TRP A 34 -1.40 -7.09 5.34
CA TRP A 34 -0.17 -6.48 5.88
C TRP A 34 0.39 -5.46 4.90
N HIS A 35 0.14 -4.19 5.20
CA HIS A 35 0.64 -3.04 4.45
C HIS A 35 2.12 -2.83 4.72
N LEU A 36 2.98 -3.04 3.72
CA LEU A 36 4.43 -3.10 3.88
C LEU A 36 5.19 -1.96 3.19
N THR A 37 4.52 -1.16 2.36
CA THR A 37 5.15 -0.09 1.60
C THR A 37 4.25 1.13 1.53
N ASP A 38 4.83 2.32 1.71
CA ASP A 38 4.14 3.59 1.60
C ASP A 38 5.14 4.74 1.36
N ASP A 39 4.64 5.95 1.14
CA ASP A 39 5.43 7.16 0.95
C ASP A 39 6.39 7.42 2.12
N GLN A 40 5.98 7.10 3.36
CA GLN A 40 6.72 7.35 4.60
C GLN A 40 7.71 6.25 4.95
N GLY A 41 7.78 5.18 4.18
CA GLY A 41 8.79 4.14 4.34
C GLY A 41 8.50 2.81 3.69
N TRP A 42 9.55 2.17 3.25
CA TRP A 42 9.54 0.79 2.74
C TRP A 42 9.90 -0.19 3.86
N ARG A 43 9.09 -1.22 4.10
CA ARG A 43 9.18 -2.04 5.32
C ARG A 43 9.50 -3.52 5.11
N ILE A 44 9.77 -3.96 3.90
CA ILE A 44 10.13 -5.36 3.60
C ILE A 44 11.44 -5.44 2.82
N GLU A 45 12.34 -6.32 3.25
CA GLU A 45 13.59 -6.58 2.54
C GLU A 45 13.33 -7.20 1.17
N ILE A 46 13.90 -6.58 0.14
CA ILE A 46 13.99 -7.11 -1.23
C ILE A 46 15.48 -7.22 -1.58
N LYS A 47 16.00 -8.44 -1.61
CA LYS A 47 17.46 -8.69 -1.76
C LYS A 47 17.99 -8.18 -3.08
N LYS A 48 17.20 -8.26 -4.14
CA LYS A 48 17.55 -7.75 -5.46
C LYS A 48 17.54 -6.22 -5.54
N ARG A 49 16.89 -5.56 -4.58
CA ARG A 49 16.75 -4.10 -4.48
C ARG A 49 17.13 -3.60 -3.07
N PRO A 50 18.40 -3.75 -2.65
CA PRO A 50 18.81 -3.50 -1.26
C PRO A 50 18.62 -2.05 -0.80
N GLU A 51 18.64 -1.06 -1.71
CA GLU A 51 18.42 0.33 -1.39
C GLU A 51 17.00 0.62 -0.86
N LEU A 52 16.02 -0.23 -1.17
CA LEU A 52 14.67 -0.13 -0.60
C LEU A 52 14.69 -0.16 0.93
N THR A 53 15.61 -0.91 1.53
CA THR A 53 15.75 -0.96 2.99
C THR A 53 16.91 -0.13 3.52
N THR A 54 17.99 0.05 2.79
CA THR A 54 19.10 0.89 3.25
C THR A 54 18.81 2.39 3.16
N ILE A 55 17.93 2.80 2.25
CA ILE A 55 17.48 4.19 2.03
C ILE A 55 15.98 4.30 2.30
N GLY A 56 15.15 3.56 1.57
CA GLY A 56 13.69 3.69 1.59
C GLY A 56 13.04 3.40 2.94
N SER A 57 13.68 2.65 3.85
CA SER A 57 13.16 2.41 5.19
C SER A 57 13.41 3.55 6.18
N LYS A 58 14.11 4.62 5.77
CA LYS A 58 14.62 5.66 6.66
C LYS A 58 14.08 7.02 6.27
N ARG A 59 13.53 7.75 7.23
CA ARG A 59 13.25 9.19 7.11
C ARG A 59 14.02 9.96 8.17
N SER A 60 14.40 11.20 7.84
CA SER A 60 15.25 12.03 8.70
C SER A 60 14.55 12.51 9.97
N GLU A 61 13.23 12.63 9.93
CA GLU A 61 12.37 13.16 10.98
C GLU A 61 10.91 12.86 10.66
N THR A 62 10.00 13.14 11.59
CA THR A 62 8.56 13.00 11.39
C THR A 62 7.87 14.30 11.76
N VAL A 63 6.84 14.69 11.01
CA VAL A 63 6.01 15.86 11.32
C VAL A 63 5.32 15.70 12.67
N ILE A 64 5.27 16.78 13.45
CA ILE A 64 4.56 16.81 14.73
C ILE A 64 3.08 17.11 14.47
N GLY A 65 2.19 16.34 15.10
CA GLY A 65 0.75 16.49 14.91
C GLY A 65 0.31 16.27 13.47
N HIS A 66 -0.76 16.93 13.05
CA HIS A 66 -1.34 16.78 11.73
C HIS A 66 -0.84 17.86 10.77
N ASN A 67 0.39 17.68 10.23
CA ASN A 67 1.03 18.63 9.30
C ASN A 67 1.18 20.07 9.84
N SER A 68 1.66 20.19 11.09
CA SER A 68 1.88 21.50 11.73
C SER A 68 2.96 22.36 11.02
N GLY A 69 3.80 21.75 10.21
CA GLY A 69 5.01 22.34 9.64
C GLY A 69 6.22 22.26 10.57
N GLU A 70 6.05 21.71 11.77
CA GLU A 70 7.12 21.42 12.74
C GLU A 70 7.48 19.94 12.68
N TYR A 71 8.73 19.61 12.94
CA TYR A 71 9.26 18.25 12.88
C TYR A 71 9.96 17.90 14.19
N ASP A 72 9.96 16.60 14.53
CA ASP A 72 10.57 16.10 15.77
C ASP A 72 12.11 16.04 15.71
N GLY A 73 12.72 16.18 14.53
CA GLY A 73 14.17 16.09 14.34
C GLY A 73 14.73 14.71 14.66
N ILE A 74 13.89 13.67 14.81
CA ILE A 74 14.29 12.33 15.22
C ILE A 74 14.27 11.39 14.01
N PRO A 75 15.44 10.86 13.58
CA PRO A 75 15.48 9.89 12.50
C PRO A 75 14.69 8.62 12.85
N TYR A 76 13.83 8.20 11.94
CA TYR A 76 13.05 6.98 12.07
C TYR A 76 13.45 5.96 11.00
N SER A 77 13.63 4.70 11.40
CA SER A 77 13.93 3.62 10.47
C SER A 77 13.45 2.28 11.02
N GLY A 78 13.13 1.37 10.10
CA GLY A 78 12.79 0.00 10.44
C GLY A 78 12.26 -0.74 9.21
N PHE A 79 12.53 -2.02 9.14
CA PHE A 79 11.99 -2.92 8.13
C PHE A 79 12.05 -4.35 8.66
N TYR A 80 11.31 -5.24 8.04
CA TYR A 80 11.39 -6.68 8.28
C TYR A 80 12.34 -7.32 7.27
N THR A 81 13.26 -8.15 7.76
CA THR A 81 14.00 -9.05 6.89
C THR A 81 13.07 -10.12 6.31
N GLN A 82 13.47 -10.76 5.24
CA GLN A 82 12.67 -11.85 4.65
C GLN A 82 12.48 -13.00 5.65
N ASP A 83 13.48 -13.30 6.45
CA ASP A 83 13.41 -14.36 7.46
C ASP A 83 12.41 -14.00 8.57
N GLU A 84 12.36 -12.74 9.01
CA GLU A 84 11.37 -12.25 9.98
C GLU A 84 9.95 -12.28 9.40
N ALA A 85 9.80 -11.91 8.13
CA ALA A 85 8.50 -12.01 7.45
C ALA A 85 8.02 -13.47 7.34
N ARG A 86 8.91 -14.40 6.97
CA ARG A 86 8.60 -15.84 6.94
C ARG A 86 8.25 -16.38 8.34
N GLU A 87 8.93 -15.92 9.38
CA GLU A 87 8.60 -16.27 10.77
C GLU A 87 7.18 -15.84 11.14
N ILE A 88 6.78 -14.61 10.76
CA ILE A 88 5.42 -14.10 10.99
C ILE A 88 4.39 -14.90 10.20
N VAL A 89 4.66 -15.19 8.92
CA VAL A 89 3.78 -16.03 8.08
C VAL A 89 3.57 -17.41 8.69
N LYS A 90 4.65 -18.04 9.17
CA LYS A 90 4.57 -19.34 9.87
C LYS A 90 3.73 -19.24 11.13
N TYR A 91 3.98 -18.21 11.95
CA TYR A 91 3.25 -17.96 13.19
C TYR A 91 1.75 -17.77 12.97
N ALA A 92 1.38 -17.02 11.92
CA ALA A 92 0.00 -16.83 11.51
C ALA A 92 -0.65 -18.15 11.02
N LYS A 93 0.08 -18.91 10.20
CA LYS A 93 -0.39 -20.21 9.68
C LYS A 93 -0.74 -21.20 10.80
N GLU A 94 0.06 -21.26 11.87
CA GLU A 94 -0.19 -22.09 13.04
C GLU A 94 -1.50 -21.71 13.76
N ARG A 95 -2.07 -20.53 13.47
CA ARG A 95 -3.34 -20.00 13.98
C ARG A 95 -4.43 -19.94 12.91
N HIS A 96 -4.22 -20.62 11.79
CA HIS A 96 -5.12 -20.62 10.63
C HIS A 96 -5.38 -19.23 10.04
N ILE A 97 -4.41 -18.32 10.17
CA ILE A 97 -4.47 -16.97 9.60
C ILE A 97 -3.57 -16.91 8.36
N THR A 98 -4.13 -16.47 7.25
CA THR A 98 -3.40 -16.18 6.02
C THR A 98 -2.93 -14.74 6.03
N VAL A 99 -1.64 -14.51 5.79
CA VAL A 99 -1.08 -13.16 5.65
C VAL A 99 -1.09 -12.77 4.17
N ILE A 100 -1.79 -11.70 3.85
CA ILE A 100 -1.88 -11.10 2.52
C ILE A 100 -0.98 -9.86 2.52
N PRO A 101 0.18 -9.89 1.84
CA PRO A 101 1.06 -8.72 1.80
C PRO A 101 0.51 -7.68 0.85
N GLU A 102 0.76 -6.41 1.15
CA GLU A 102 0.54 -5.30 0.23
C GLU A 102 1.87 -4.66 -0.17
N ILE A 103 2.01 -4.51 -1.49
CA ILE A 103 3.01 -3.67 -2.14
C ILE A 103 2.22 -2.68 -3.00
N ASP A 104 2.11 -1.46 -2.52
CA ASP A 104 1.29 -0.46 -3.17
C ASP A 104 1.90 0.02 -4.49
N LEU A 105 1.08 0.10 -5.54
CA LEU A 105 1.47 0.44 -6.91
C LEU A 105 0.35 1.25 -7.60
N PRO A 106 0.66 2.21 -8.45
CA PRO A 106 1.94 2.87 -8.67
C PRO A 106 2.12 4.14 -7.83
N GLY A 107 1.13 4.52 -7.03
CA GLY A 107 1.17 5.55 -6.00
C GLY A 107 1.87 5.07 -4.73
N HIS A 108 1.95 5.93 -3.70
CA HIS A 108 2.56 5.62 -2.40
C HIS A 108 3.98 5.01 -2.48
N MET A 109 4.75 5.47 -3.49
CA MET A 109 6.08 4.95 -3.82
C MET A 109 7.22 5.92 -3.54
N GLN A 110 6.97 7.01 -2.81
CA GLN A 110 8.00 8.00 -2.53
C GLN A 110 9.24 7.40 -1.85
N ALA A 111 9.06 6.44 -0.94
CA ALA A 111 10.17 5.74 -0.30
C ALA A 111 11.00 4.92 -1.30
N ALA A 112 10.36 4.26 -2.26
CA ALA A 112 11.04 3.55 -3.34
C ALA A 112 11.75 4.51 -4.30
N LEU A 113 11.14 5.67 -4.60
CA LEU A 113 11.76 6.70 -5.44
C LEU A 113 12.96 7.34 -4.76
N ALA A 114 12.96 7.49 -3.43
CA ALA A 114 14.13 7.93 -2.68
C ALA A 114 15.30 6.95 -2.83
N ALA A 115 15.01 5.65 -2.91
CA ALA A 115 16.01 4.60 -3.12
C ALA A 115 16.46 4.49 -4.59
N TYR A 116 15.53 4.64 -5.55
CA TYR A 116 15.74 4.48 -6.99
C TYR A 116 15.13 5.64 -7.77
N PRO A 117 15.76 6.82 -7.77
CA PRO A 117 15.18 8.04 -8.34
C PRO A 117 14.83 7.94 -9.83
N GLU A 118 15.53 7.09 -10.56
CA GLU A 118 15.28 6.84 -11.98
C GLU A 118 13.91 6.22 -12.28
N LEU A 119 13.22 5.67 -11.27
CA LEU A 119 11.88 5.12 -11.39
C LEU A 119 10.79 6.20 -11.39
N GLY A 120 11.10 7.42 -10.97
CA GLY A 120 10.19 8.55 -10.97
C GLY A 120 10.20 9.33 -12.27
N CYS A 121 9.14 10.12 -12.50
CA CYS A 121 8.99 10.92 -13.72
C CYS A 121 10.02 12.05 -13.84
N THR A 122 10.47 12.62 -12.72
CA THR A 122 11.43 13.74 -12.68
C THR A 122 12.89 13.29 -12.55
N GLY A 123 13.13 12.02 -12.15
CA GLY A 123 14.46 11.47 -11.89
C GLY A 123 15.08 11.93 -10.58
N GLY A 124 14.32 12.59 -9.72
CA GLY A 124 14.76 13.03 -8.40
C GLY A 124 15.52 14.36 -8.37
N PRO A 125 16.20 14.66 -7.25
CA PRO A 125 16.28 13.81 -6.05
C PRO A 125 14.95 13.69 -5.31
N TYR A 126 14.75 12.57 -4.63
CA TYR A 126 13.58 12.32 -3.77
C TYR A 126 14.04 12.02 -2.35
N GLU A 127 13.20 12.38 -1.38
CA GLU A 127 13.35 11.99 0.01
C GLU A 127 12.18 11.12 0.44
N VAL A 128 12.40 10.23 1.40
CA VAL A 128 11.31 9.48 2.05
C VAL A 128 10.36 10.50 2.71
N TRP A 129 9.06 10.34 2.49
CA TRP A 129 8.05 11.28 2.94
C TRP A 129 8.02 11.41 4.46
N LYS A 130 7.85 12.63 4.97
CA LYS A 130 7.94 12.95 6.40
C LYS A 130 6.63 13.45 7.00
N MET A 131 5.61 13.60 6.17
CA MET A 131 4.33 14.24 6.52
C MET A 131 3.16 13.27 6.33
N TRP A 132 1.99 13.69 6.77
CA TRP A 132 0.73 13.08 6.39
C TRP A 132 0.38 13.46 4.95
N GLY A 133 -0.38 12.61 4.28
CA GLY A 133 -0.88 12.87 2.94
C GLY A 133 -0.19 12.03 1.87
N VAL A 134 -0.44 12.38 0.64
CA VAL A 134 -0.10 11.63 -0.57
C VAL A 134 0.96 12.38 -1.35
N SER A 135 2.06 11.72 -1.70
CA SER A 135 3.07 12.30 -2.59
C SER A 135 2.55 12.43 -4.03
N GLU A 136 2.86 13.54 -4.68
CA GLU A 136 2.62 13.68 -6.13
C GLU A 136 3.56 12.83 -6.99
N ASP A 137 4.69 12.40 -6.43
CA ASP A 137 5.69 11.62 -7.12
C ASP A 137 5.36 10.12 -7.02
N VAL A 138 5.10 9.54 -8.16
CA VAL A 138 4.68 8.14 -8.33
C VAL A 138 5.61 7.44 -9.32
N LEU A 139 5.53 6.11 -9.41
CA LEU A 139 6.29 5.36 -10.42
C LEU A 139 6.00 5.87 -11.84
N CYS A 140 7.04 6.06 -12.62
CA CYS A 140 6.93 6.49 -14.01
C CYS A 140 6.42 5.33 -14.89
N ALA A 141 5.14 5.35 -15.24
CA ALA A 141 4.50 4.31 -16.03
C ALA A 141 5.02 4.22 -17.49
N GLY A 142 5.71 5.25 -17.96
CA GLY A 142 6.37 5.26 -19.27
C GLY A 142 7.80 4.72 -19.27
N ASN A 143 8.32 4.27 -18.12
CA ASN A 143 9.68 3.79 -17.98
C ASN A 143 9.70 2.26 -17.82
N ASP A 144 10.36 1.55 -18.73
CA ASP A 144 10.45 0.08 -18.68
C ASP A 144 11.18 -0.44 -17.42
N LYS A 145 12.06 0.37 -16.82
CA LYS A 145 12.66 0.04 -15.54
C LYS A 145 11.62 -0.10 -14.42
N THR A 146 10.49 0.60 -14.52
CA THR A 146 9.37 0.44 -13.58
C THR A 146 8.79 -0.97 -13.66
N LEU A 147 8.62 -1.51 -14.85
CA LEU A 147 8.09 -2.87 -15.02
C LEU A 147 9.07 -3.91 -14.45
N THR A 148 10.37 -3.76 -14.74
CA THR A 148 11.42 -4.61 -14.17
C THR A 148 11.46 -4.50 -12.64
N PHE A 149 11.29 -3.31 -12.08
CA PHE A 149 11.22 -3.09 -10.63
C PHE A 149 10.04 -3.83 -10.02
N ILE A 150 8.86 -3.73 -10.62
CA ILE A 150 7.64 -4.45 -10.18
C ILE A 150 7.90 -5.96 -10.16
N GLU A 151 8.47 -6.51 -11.23
CA GLU A 151 8.80 -7.94 -11.29
C GLU A 151 9.81 -8.36 -10.23
N ASP A 152 10.88 -7.58 -10.02
CA ASP A 152 11.91 -7.86 -9.03
C ASP A 152 11.31 -7.94 -7.62
N VAL A 153 10.44 -6.97 -7.28
CA VAL A 153 9.78 -6.93 -5.97
C VAL A 153 8.79 -8.08 -5.82
N LEU A 154 7.87 -8.22 -6.77
CA LEU A 154 6.80 -9.21 -6.68
C LEU A 154 7.33 -10.65 -6.72
N ASN A 155 8.45 -10.93 -7.40
CA ASN A 155 9.09 -12.24 -7.35
C ASN A 155 9.50 -12.64 -5.93
N GLU A 156 10.10 -11.74 -5.17
CA GLU A 156 10.51 -12.04 -3.80
C GLU A 156 9.32 -12.07 -2.83
N ILE A 157 8.29 -11.24 -3.08
CA ILE A 157 7.05 -11.26 -2.30
C ILE A 157 6.32 -12.60 -2.41
N VAL A 158 6.17 -13.15 -3.61
CA VAL A 158 5.49 -14.45 -3.78
C VAL A 158 6.29 -15.62 -3.20
N ASP A 159 7.60 -15.48 -3.07
CA ASP A 159 8.46 -16.46 -2.40
C ASP A 159 8.34 -16.42 -0.87
N ILE A 160 8.14 -15.23 -0.31
CA ILE A 160 7.97 -15.02 1.14
C ILE A 160 6.56 -15.40 1.60
N PHE A 161 5.53 -14.98 0.84
CA PHE A 161 4.12 -15.08 1.22
C PHE A 161 3.40 -16.14 0.37
N PRO A 162 2.96 -17.26 0.98
CA PRO A 162 2.26 -18.32 0.27
C PRO A 162 0.78 -18.01 0.00
N SER A 163 0.30 -16.82 0.33
CA SER A 163 -1.08 -16.39 0.09
C SER A 163 -1.46 -16.50 -1.38
N GLU A 164 -2.65 -16.98 -1.65
CA GLU A 164 -3.25 -16.95 -2.99
C GLU A 164 -3.36 -15.52 -3.53
N TYR A 165 -3.59 -14.55 -2.63
CA TYR A 165 -3.78 -13.14 -2.95
C TYR A 165 -2.55 -12.33 -2.56
N ILE A 166 -2.20 -11.39 -3.45
CA ILE A 166 -1.24 -10.30 -3.21
C ILE A 166 -1.98 -8.98 -3.43
N HIS A 167 -1.93 -8.10 -2.45
CA HIS A 167 -2.52 -6.77 -2.57
C HIS A 167 -1.52 -5.84 -3.26
N VAL A 168 -1.95 -5.17 -4.32
CA VAL A 168 -1.10 -4.31 -5.16
C VAL A 168 -1.43 -2.82 -5.00
N GLY A 169 -2.22 -2.47 -3.99
CA GLY A 169 -2.61 -1.09 -3.73
C GLY A 169 -3.52 -0.53 -4.81
N GLY A 170 -3.08 0.53 -5.47
CA GLY A 170 -3.79 1.19 -6.56
C GLY A 170 -4.53 2.45 -6.16
N ASP A 171 -4.53 2.78 -4.86
CA ASP A 171 -5.19 3.94 -4.30
C ASP A 171 -4.39 5.23 -4.51
N GLU A 172 -5.10 6.32 -4.41
CA GLU A 172 -4.58 7.69 -4.31
C GLU A 172 -3.39 8.02 -5.24
N CYS A 173 -3.34 7.44 -6.43
CA CYS A 173 -2.26 7.69 -7.38
C CYS A 173 -2.48 9.02 -8.13
N PRO A 174 -1.74 10.11 -7.81
CA PRO A 174 -1.88 11.37 -8.53
C PRO A 174 -1.37 11.26 -9.97
N LYS A 175 -2.11 11.86 -10.90
CA LYS A 175 -1.77 11.84 -12.33
C LYS A 175 -0.97 13.07 -12.78
N VAL A 176 -0.67 13.99 -11.87
CA VAL A 176 -0.06 15.29 -12.19
C VAL A 176 1.32 15.14 -12.84
N ARG A 177 2.13 14.20 -12.37
CA ARG A 177 3.45 13.93 -12.96
C ARG A 177 3.33 13.27 -14.34
N TRP A 178 2.43 12.31 -14.49
CA TRP A 178 2.23 11.60 -15.76
C TRP A 178 1.76 12.52 -16.88
N LYS A 179 0.89 13.48 -16.57
CA LYS A 179 0.42 14.50 -17.55
C LYS A 179 1.56 15.32 -18.16
N LYS A 180 2.64 15.53 -17.42
CA LYS A 180 3.79 16.32 -17.83
C LYS A 180 4.99 15.48 -18.25
N CYS A 181 4.99 14.19 -17.99
CA CYS A 181 6.12 13.29 -18.25
C CYS A 181 6.14 12.83 -19.71
N PRO A 182 7.19 13.17 -20.50
CA PRO A 182 7.27 12.76 -21.90
C PRO A 182 7.21 11.23 -22.09
N LYS A 183 7.80 10.46 -21.16
CA LYS A 183 7.80 9.00 -21.22
C LYS A 183 6.39 8.44 -21.00
N CYS A 184 5.65 8.97 -20.03
CA CYS A 184 4.27 8.55 -19.77
C CYS A 184 3.35 8.91 -20.93
N GLN A 185 3.49 10.11 -21.51
CA GLN A 185 2.71 10.53 -22.68
C GLN A 185 3.07 9.70 -23.92
N ALA A 186 4.34 9.35 -24.11
CA ALA A 186 4.75 8.44 -25.17
C ALA A 186 4.12 7.03 -25.00
N ARG A 187 4.10 6.50 -23.79
CA ARG A 187 3.46 5.21 -23.47
C ARG A 187 1.95 5.24 -23.70
N ILE A 188 1.27 6.32 -23.32
CA ILE A 188 -0.16 6.53 -23.60
C ILE A 188 -0.41 6.46 -25.11
N LYS A 189 0.42 7.13 -25.90
CA LYS A 189 0.32 7.12 -27.36
C LYS A 189 0.61 5.75 -27.97
N GLU A 190 1.67 5.09 -27.52
CA GLU A 190 2.07 3.75 -27.95
C GLU A 190 0.96 2.72 -27.73
N LEU A 191 0.34 2.75 -26.56
CA LEU A 191 -0.75 1.85 -26.19
C LEU A 191 -2.11 2.28 -26.71
N GLY A 192 -2.20 3.44 -27.39
CA GLY A 192 -3.45 3.95 -27.91
C GLY A 192 -4.49 4.30 -26.84
N LEU A 193 -4.04 4.63 -25.62
CA LEU A 193 -4.93 4.96 -24.50
C LEU A 193 -5.60 6.31 -24.76
N LYS A 194 -6.94 6.28 -24.83
CA LYS A 194 -7.74 7.49 -25.11
C LYS A 194 -8.66 7.78 -23.95
N ALA A 195 -8.83 9.07 -23.65
CA ALA A 195 -9.87 9.52 -22.76
C ALA A 195 -11.26 9.26 -23.37
N ASP A 196 -12.22 8.96 -22.51
CA ASP A 196 -13.63 8.88 -22.86
C ASP A 196 -14.49 9.63 -21.82
N LYS A 197 -15.82 9.42 -21.84
CA LYS A 197 -16.73 10.09 -20.89
C LYS A 197 -16.50 9.71 -19.43
N GLY A 198 -15.87 8.56 -19.16
CA GLY A 198 -15.68 8.03 -17.82
C GLY A 198 -14.25 8.13 -17.30
N HIS A 199 -13.25 8.11 -18.20
CA HIS A 199 -11.85 7.94 -17.80
C HIS A 199 -10.90 8.81 -18.61
N THR A 200 -9.85 9.32 -17.94
CA THR A 200 -8.74 10.00 -18.60
C THR A 200 -7.74 8.99 -19.17
N ALA A 201 -6.87 9.42 -20.05
CA ALA A 201 -5.80 8.58 -20.60
C ALA A 201 -4.82 8.15 -19.49
N GLU A 202 -4.58 9.02 -18.50
CA GLU A 202 -3.72 8.73 -17.36
C GLU A 202 -4.35 7.72 -16.39
N GLN A 203 -5.67 7.71 -16.22
CA GLN A 203 -6.35 6.65 -15.46
C GLN A 203 -6.20 5.30 -16.17
N ARG A 204 -6.31 5.28 -17.50
CA ARG A 204 -6.04 4.07 -18.30
C ARG A 204 -4.57 3.64 -18.24
N LEU A 205 -3.65 4.59 -18.09
CA LEU A 205 -2.23 4.29 -17.87
C LEU A 205 -2.00 3.63 -16.49
N GLN A 206 -2.77 4.02 -15.46
CA GLN A 206 -2.75 3.31 -14.18
C GLN A 206 -3.24 1.86 -14.35
N SER A 207 -4.34 1.66 -15.06
CA SER A 207 -4.84 0.31 -15.35
C SER A 207 -3.81 -0.54 -16.11
N TYR A 208 -3.00 0.06 -16.98
CA TYR A 208 -1.90 -0.64 -17.63
C TYR A 208 -0.89 -1.21 -16.61
N ILE A 209 -0.49 -0.43 -15.60
CA ILE A 209 0.42 -0.89 -14.54
C ILE A 209 -0.22 -1.99 -13.70
N ILE A 210 -1.48 -1.82 -13.29
CA ILE A 210 -2.21 -2.82 -12.49
C ILE A 210 -2.39 -4.12 -13.29
N ASN A 211 -2.78 -4.04 -14.56
CA ASN A 211 -2.90 -5.21 -15.44
C ASN A 211 -1.56 -5.93 -15.62
N TYR A 212 -0.46 -5.18 -15.72
CA TYR A 212 0.88 -5.76 -15.82
C TYR A 212 1.22 -6.57 -14.56
N ALA A 213 1.00 -5.98 -13.38
CA ALA A 213 1.21 -6.67 -12.11
C ALA A 213 0.30 -7.91 -11.97
N GLU A 214 -0.98 -7.81 -12.38
CA GLU A 214 -1.90 -8.95 -12.40
C GLU A 214 -1.41 -10.07 -13.29
N GLN A 215 -1.07 -9.81 -14.55
CA GLN A 215 -0.59 -10.82 -15.49
C GLN A 215 0.66 -11.52 -14.96
N PHE A 216 1.59 -10.75 -14.38
CA PHE A 216 2.79 -11.30 -13.75
C PHE A 216 2.44 -12.23 -12.59
N LEU A 217 1.58 -11.81 -11.68
CA LEU A 217 1.16 -12.59 -10.51
C LEU A 217 0.31 -13.81 -10.91
N ASN A 218 -0.59 -13.68 -11.87
CA ASN A 218 -1.37 -14.80 -12.42
C ASN A 218 -0.44 -15.87 -13.03
N GLY A 219 0.63 -15.45 -13.70
CA GLY A 219 1.69 -16.35 -14.20
C GLY A 219 2.43 -17.10 -13.07
N LYS A 220 2.37 -16.61 -11.85
CA LYS A 220 2.89 -17.26 -10.63
C LYS A 220 1.81 -18.03 -9.85
N GLY A 221 0.59 -18.15 -10.36
CA GLY A 221 -0.54 -18.79 -9.68
C GLY A 221 -1.10 -17.97 -8.53
N ARG A 222 -0.96 -16.64 -8.56
CA ARG A 222 -1.49 -15.71 -7.57
C ARG A 222 -2.55 -14.82 -8.20
N GLN A 223 -3.45 -14.30 -7.37
CA GLN A 223 -4.45 -13.32 -7.75
C GLN A 223 -4.16 -11.99 -7.07
N ILE A 224 -4.66 -10.89 -7.65
CA ILE A 224 -4.50 -9.58 -7.04
C ILE A 224 -5.72 -9.15 -6.26
N ILE A 225 -5.47 -8.37 -5.21
CA ILE A 225 -6.42 -7.46 -4.59
C ILE A 225 -5.90 -6.05 -4.87
N GLY A 226 -6.80 -5.11 -5.12
CA GLY A 226 -6.46 -3.68 -5.17
C GLY A 226 -7.57 -2.85 -4.57
N TRP A 227 -7.21 -1.65 -4.12
CA TRP A 227 -8.19 -0.67 -3.68
C TRP A 227 -9.12 -0.29 -4.83
N GLU A 228 -10.30 0.23 -4.54
CA GLU A 228 -11.34 0.44 -5.56
C GLU A 228 -10.94 1.40 -6.69
N GLU A 229 -9.87 2.18 -6.53
CA GLU A 229 -9.31 3.02 -7.60
C GLU A 229 -8.78 2.21 -8.79
N ILE A 230 -8.54 0.90 -8.62
CA ILE A 230 -8.22 0.03 -9.76
C ILE A 230 -9.38 -0.12 -10.76
N LEU A 231 -10.60 0.26 -10.37
CA LEU A 231 -11.75 0.38 -11.28
C LEU A 231 -11.56 1.54 -12.27
N GLU A 232 -10.78 2.56 -11.89
CA GLU A 232 -10.52 3.73 -12.72
C GLU A 232 -9.70 3.34 -13.97
N GLY A 233 -10.25 3.58 -15.16
CA GLY A 233 -9.54 3.30 -16.41
C GLY A 233 -9.66 1.87 -16.96
N GLY A 234 -10.35 0.99 -16.26
CA GLY A 234 -10.64 -0.39 -16.64
C GLY A 234 -10.05 -1.40 -15.66
N LEU A 235 -10.88 -2.31 -15.21
CA LEU A 235 -10.54 -3.31 -14.22
C LEU A 235 -9.76 -4.48 -14.84
N ALA A 236 -8.71 -4.92 -14.14
CA ALA A 236 -7.97 -6.11 -14.48
C ALA A 236 -8.87 -7.37 -14.38
N PRO A 237 -8.79 -8.34 -15.30
CA PRO A 237 -9.81 -9.37 -15.50
C PRO A 237 -10.14 -10.25 -14.27
N ASN A 238 -9.15 -10.52 -13.42
CA ASN A 238 -9.30 -11.42 -12.27
C ASN A 238 -9.09 -10.70 -10.92
N ALA A 239 -9.07 -9.37 -10.92
CA ALA A 239 -8.80 -8.60 -9.71
C ALA A 239 -9.97 -8.68 -8.73
N THR A 240 -9.66 -8.80 -7.44
CA THR A 240 -10.58 -8.56 -6.33
C THR A 240 -10.46 -7.10 -5.92
N VAL A 241 -11.59 -6.43 -5.71
CA VAL A 241 -11.64 -5.00 -5.36
C VAL A 241 -11.86 -4.84 -3.86
N MET A 242 -10.98 -4.07 -3.20
CA MET A 242 -11.16 -3.68 -1.81
C MET A 242 -11.72 -2.25 -1.75
N SER A 243 -12.93 -2.09 -1.21
CA SER A 243 -13.67 -0.82 -1.20
C SER A 243 -13.52 -0.12 0.15
N TRP A 244 -12.82 1.04 0.16
CA TRP A 244 -12.48 1.78 1.39
C TRP A 244 -13.14 3.16 1.49
N ARG A 245 -13.35 3.86 0.37
CA ARG A 245 -13.98 5.21 0.37
C ARG A 245 -15.47 5.17 0.70
N GLY A 246 -16.10 4.00 0.54
CA GLY A 246 -17.52 3.77 0.78
C GLY A 246 -17.91 2.37 0.33
N ILE A 247 -19.17 2.16 0.02
CA ILE A 247 -19.69 0.89 -0.48
C ILE A 247 -19.79 0.82 -2.01
N GLU A 248 -19.68 1.96 -2.68
CA GLU A 248 -19.92 2.11 -4.12
C GLU A 248 -18.91 1.33 -4.95
N GLY A 249 -17.63 1.33 -4.54
CA GLY A 249 -16.59 0.57 -5.21
C GLY A 249 -16.87 -0.94 -5.20
N GLY A 250 -17.32 -1.46 -4.07
CA GLY A 250 -17.71 -2.86 -3.96
C GLY A 250 -18.94 -3.20 -4.81
N ILE A 251 -19.95 -2.32 -4.82
CA ILE A 251 -21.16 -2.48 -5.67
C ILE A 251 -20.75 -2.50 -7.14
N GLU A 252 -19.86 -1.61 -7.56
CA GLU A 252 -19.42 -1.53 -8.94
C GLU A 252 -18.60 -2.76 -9.35
N ALA A 253 -17.72 -3.26 -8.47
CA ALA A 253 -16.99 -4.49 -8.69
C ALA A 253 -17.93 -5.68 -8.93
N VAL A 254 -18.93 -5.86 -8.09
CA VAL A 254 -19.92 -6.94 -8.20
C VAL A 254 -20.74 -6.83 -9.49
N LYS A 255 -21.13 -5.62 -9.91
CA LYS A 255 -21.81 -5.41 -11.21
C LYS A 255 -20.94 -5.88 -12.39
N HIS A 256 -19.61 -5.75 -12.27
CA HIS A 256 -18.65 -6.25 -13.25
C HIS A 256 -18.26 -7.72 -13.02
N LYS A 257 -18.92 -8.43 -12.09
CA LYS A 257 -18.67 -9.84 -11.75
C LYS A 257 -17.29 -10.10 -11.14
N HIS A 258 -16.79 -9.14 -10.38
CA HIS A 258 -15.58 -9.28 -9.58
C HIS A 258 -15.94 -9.49 -8.11
N ASP A 259 -15.06 -10.18 -7.40
CA ASP A 259 -15.14 -10.27 -5.95
C ASP A 259 -14.83 -8.92 -5.31
N ALA A 260 -15.51 -8.63 -4.19
CA ALA A 260 -15.32 -7.39 -3.44
C ALA A 260 -15.06 -7.67 -1.96
N ILE A 261 -14.14 -6.89 -1.38
CA ILE A 261 -13.87 -6.85 0.05
C ILE A 261 -14.32 -5.47 0.56
N MET A 262 -15.20 -5.48 1.55
CA MET A 262 -15.79 -4.24 2.08
C MET A 262 -15.02 -3.77 3.31
N THR A 263 -14.37 -2.62 3.19
CA THR A 263 -13.60 -1.96 4.25
C THR A 263 -13.89 -0.45 4.33
N PRO A 264 -15.17 -0.02 4.29
CA PRO A 264 -15.50 1.40 4.22
C PRO A 264 -14.97 2.16 5.44
N SER A 265 -14.18 3.21 5.18
CA SER A 265 -13.46 3.97 6.21
C SER A 265 -14.38 4.60 7.26
N SER A 266 -15.58 5.04 6.84
CA SER A 266 -16.57 5.62 7.73
C SER A 266 -17.13 4.66 8.79
N PHE A 267 -16.88 3.34 8.66
CA PHE A 267 -17.39 2.31 9.57
C PHE A 267 -16.29 1.46 10.18
N LEU A 268 -15.21 1.19 9.46
CA LEU A 268 -14.24 0.15 9.82
C LEU A 268 -12.81 0.66 10.08
N TYR A 269 -12.52 1.94 9.83
CA TYR A 269 -11.22 2.51 10.12
C TYR A 269 -11.13 2.96 11.58
N PHE A 270 -10.00 2.67 12.22
CA PHE A 270 -9.72 3.02 13.62
C PHE A 270 -8.82 4.26 13.77
N ASP A 271 -8.54 4.94 12.71
CA ASP A 271 -7.73 6.15 12.64
C ASP A 271 -8.56 7.45 12.68
N TYR A 272 -9.85 7.33 13.01
CA TYR A 272 -10.77 8.46 13.24
C TYR A 272 -10.95 8.71 14.73
N TYR A 273 -11.34 9.94 15.08
CA TYR A 273 -11.69 10.30 16.46
C TYR A 273 -12.91 9.50 16.93
N GLN A 274 -12.86 9.05 18.18
CA GLN A 274 -13.95 8.29 18.80
C GLN A 274 -14.87 9.18 19.64
N THR A 275 -14.41 10.38 20.02
CA THR A 275 -15.19 11.39 20.74
C THR A 275 -15.12 12.74 20.03
N MET A 276 -15.95 13.69 20.47
CA MET A 276 -15.90 15.08 19.99
C MET A 276 -14.84 15.92 20.76
N ASP A 277 -14.25 15.38 21.81
CA ASP A 277 -13.19 15.99 22.60
C ASP A 277 -11.82 15.62 22.01
N THR A 278 -11.55 16.13 20.83
CA THR A 278 -10.35 15.81 20.05
C THR A 278 -9.04 16.25 20.71
N ASP A 279 -9.09 17.19 21.64
CA ASP A 279 -7.91 17.70 22.37
C ASP A 279 -7.36 16.66 23.36
N ASN A 280 -8.20 15.72 23.81
CA ASN A 280 -7.84 14.65 24.72
C ASN A 280 -7.67 13.29 24.06
N GLU A 281 -7.71 13.23 22.70
CA GLU A 281 -7.41 12.03 21.93
C GLU A 281 -6.06 12.12 21.22
N PRO A 282 -5.42 10.99 20.90
CA PRO A 282 -4.28 10.98 19.99
C PRO A 282 -4.64 11.61 18.65
N PRO A 283 -3.68 12.29 17.96
CA PRO A 283 -3.93 12.80 16.62
C PRO A 283 -4.45 11.70 15.68
N ALA A 284 -5.56 11.98 15.01
CA ALA A 284 -6.20 11.10 14.03
C ALA A 284 -6.17 11.73 12.64
N ILE A 285 -6.44 10.93 11.60
CA ILE A 285 -6.51 11.43 10.21
C ILE A 285 -7.60 12.49 10.04
N GLY A 286 -8.61 12.48 10.90
CA GLY A 286 -9.81 13.29 10.84
C GLY A 286 -11.06 12.41 10.82
N GLY A 287 -12.23 13.04 10.79
CA GLY A 287 -13.49 12.31 10.86
C GLY A 287 -13.86 11.86 12.28
N TYR A 288 -15.03 11.26 12.39
CA TYR A 288 -15.60 10.84 13.69
C TYR A 288 -16.30 9.49 13.52
N VAL A 289 -15.82 8.50 14.24
CA VAL A 289 -16.42 7.15 14.28
C VAL A 289 -16.69 6.78 15.74
N PRO A 290 -17.86 7.12 16.28
CA PRO A 290 -18.18 6.85 17.69
C PRO A 290 -18.35 5.36 17.94
N CYS A 291 -18.09 4.96 19.18
CA CYS A 291 -18.31 3.58 19.64
C CYS A 291 -19.74 3.09 19.35
N LEU A 292 -20.72 3.99 19.41
CA LEU A 292 -22.12 3.68 19.10
C LEU A 292 -22.33 3.18 17.67
N LEU A 293 -21.47 3.59 16.73
CA LEU A 293 -21.55 3.13 15.34
C LEU A 293 -21.21 1.64 15.21
N TYR A 294 -20.32 1.12 16.08
CA TYR A 294 -19.97 -0.30 16.12
C TYR A 294 -21.01 -1.15 16.86
N THR A 295 -21.88 -0.51 17.62
CA THR A 295 -22.96 -1.17 18.40
C THR A 295 -24.33 -0.97 17.79
N SER A 296 -24.51 -0.06 16.84
CA SER A 296 -25.73 0.08 16.05
C SER A 296 -25.73 -0.99 14.95
N ASP A 297 -25.90 -2.11 15.37
CA ASP A 297 -26.80 -3.10 14.94
C ASP A 297 -26.52 -3.95 13.70
N ALA A 298 -26.08 -5.14 14.04
CA ALA A 298 -26.34 -6.32 13.26
C ALA A 298 -27.82 -6.85 13.42
N ALA A 299 -28.78 -6.06 13.92
CA ALA A 299 -30.10 -6.55 14.31
C ALA A 299 -31.31 -5.81 13.70
N ASP A 300 -31.11 -4.81 12.83
CA ASP A 300 -32.21 -4.21 12.05
C ASP A 300 -32.20 -4.66 10.59
#